data_f8ba156746cbebffc5a64e5b02fa234b
#
_entry.id   f8ba156746cbebffc5a64e5b02fa234b
#
_cell.length_a   1.000
_cell.length_b   1.000
_cell.length_c   1.000
_cell.angle_alpha   90.00
_cell.angle_beta   90.00
_cell.angle_gamma   90.00
#
_symmetry.space_group_name_H-M   'P 1'
#
loop_
_entity.id
_entity.type
_entity.pdbx_description
1 polymer ?
#
loop_
_entity_poly.entity_id
_entity_poly.type
_entity_poly.pdbx_seq_one_letter_code
_entity_poly.pdbx_strand_id
1 'polypeptide(L)'
;AIAERAIRWSSLRIKPRIDKKLAITVFSFPPDKGNVGTAAYLDVFGSIHRVMQEMKAKGYDVQNLPSTPKALLEAVVNDPEAMQGSPELSIAHRMSVEEYERLTPYSQRLEENWGKPPGNLNSDGQNLLVFGRHFGNVFVGVQPTFGYEGDPMRLLYSRSASPHHGFAAYYTYLEKIWRADAVLHFGTHGSLEFMPGKQMGMSENCYPDSLIGSLPNLYYYAANNPSEATIATVSYTHLRAHETDL
;
A
#
# COMPACT_ATOMS: atom_id res chain seq x y z
N ALA A 1 -19.52 7.20 -2.47
CA ALA A 1 -18.55 6.10 -2.30
C ALA A 1 -18.78 4.96 -3.31
N ILE A 2 -19.90 4.19 -3.27
CA ILE A 2 -20.12 3.03 -4.17
C ILE A 2 -20.10 3.44 -5.64
N ALA A 3 -20.82 4.49 -6.03
CA ALA A 3 -20.84 4.98 -7.41
C ALA A 3 -19.44 5.38 -7.89
N GLU A 4 -18.65 6.04 -7.07
CA GLU A 4 -17.29 6.43 -7.41
C GLU A 4 -16.37 5.20 -7.60
N ARG A 5 -16.48 4.20 -6.75
CA ARG A 5 -15.79 2.92 -6.94
C ARG A 5 -16.17 2.26 -8.26
N ALA A 6 -17.46 2.16 -8.55
CA ALA A 6 -17.95 1.59 -9.81
C ALA A 6 -17.39 2.34 -11.03
N ILE A 7 -17.34 3.67 -10.97
CA ILE A 7 -16.75 4.51 -12.02
C ILE A 7 -15.25 4.20 -12.18
N ARG A 8 -14.49 4.12 -11.10
CA ARG A 8 -13.04 3.79 -11.16
C ARG A 8 -12.77 2.40 -11.73
N TRP A 9 -13.54 1.38 -11.31
CA TRP A 9 -13.43 0.04 -11.87
C TRP A 9 -13.77 0.01 -13.36
N SER A 10 -14.82 0.73 -13.77
CA SER A 10 -15.20 0.86 -15.17
C SER A 10 -14.11 1.59 -15.98
N SER A 11 -13.57 2.68 -15.43
CA SER A 11 -12.48 3.44 -16.05
C SER A 11 -11.21 2.60 -16.21
N LEU A 12 -10.91 1.74 -15.24
CA LEU A 12 -9.77 0.84 -15.32
C LEU A 12 -9.86 -0.11 -16.52
N ARG A 13 -11.07 -0.53 -16.93
CA ARG A 13 -11.25 -1.37 -18.12
C ARG A 13 -11.07 -0.61 -19.42
N ILE A 14 -11.52 0.65 -19.47
CA ILE A 14 -11.56 1.46 -20.69
C ILE A 14 -10.23 2.15 -20.97
N LYS A 15 -9.55 2.62 -19.92
CA LYS A 15 -8.30 3.39 -20.04
C LYS A 15 -7.23 2.59 -20.80
N PRO A 16 -6.51 3.19 -21.77
CA PRO A 16 -5.41 2.53 -22.47
C PRO A 16 -4.34 2.04 -21.49
N ARG A 17 -3.71 0.92 -21.78
CA ARG A 17 -2.69 0.32 -20.89
C ARG A 17 -1.53 1.25 -20.61
N ILE A 18 -1.06 1.97 -21.64
CA ILE A 18 0.06 2.90 -21.54
C ILE A 18 -0.20 4.05 -20.55
N ASP A 19 -1.46 4.44 -20.36
CA ASP A 19 -1.84 5.56 -19.52
C ASP A 19 -2.20 5.14 -18.08
N LYS A 20 -2.32 3.82 -17.82
CA LYS A 20 -2.70 3.33 -16.49
C LYS A 20 -1.57 3.50 -15.51
N LYS A 21 -1.86 4.13 -14.39
CA LYS A 21 -0.99 4.26 -13.23
C LYS A 21 -1.30 3.16 -12.22
N LEU A 22 -0.37 2.24 -12.00
CA LEU A 22 -0.57 1.06 -11.16
C LEU A 22 0.42 1.05 -10.00
N ALA A 23 -0.09 0.97 -8.77
CA ALA A 23 0.73 0.80 -7.58
C ALA A 23 0.83 -0.70 -7.24
N ILE A 24 2.05 -1.20 -7.11
CA ILE A 24 2.35 -2.51 -6.52
C ILE A 24 2.81 -2.24 -5.10
N THR A 25 2.04 -2.70 -4.11
CA THR A 25 2.33 -2.48 -2.70
C THR A 25 2.88 -3.76 -2.08
N VAL A 26 4.10 -3.68 -1.55
CA VAL A 26 4.74 -4.77 -0.83
C VAL A 26 4.65 -4.54 0.68
N PHE A 27 4.43 -5.62 1.41
CA PHE A 27 4.37 -5.58 2.87
C PHE A 27 5.78 -5.71 3.48
N SER A 28 6.03 -4.99 4.56
CA SER A 28 7.28 -5.07 5.34
C SER A 28 6.94 -5.43 6.79
N PHE A 29 7.21 -6.69 7.17
CA PHE A 29 7.05 -7.16 8.53
C PHE A 29 8.01 -8.33 8.81
N PRO A 30 8.71 -8.36 9.95
CA PRO A 30 8.92 -7.26 10.91
C PRO A 30 9.62 -6.05 10.28
N PRO A 31 9.55 -4.86 10.92
CA PRO A 31 9.95 -3.60 10.31
C PRO A 31 11.48 -3.42 10.27
N ASP A 32 12.14 -4.15 9.42
CA ASP A 32 13.55 -3.93 9.09
C ASP A 32 13.80 -4.13 7.59
N LYS A 33 14.97 -3.69 7.10
CA LYS A 33 15.35 -3.79 5.69
C LYS A 33 15.32 -5.20 5.12
N GLY A 34 15.75 -6.16 5.92
CA GLY A 34 15.85 -7.53 5.50
C GLY A 34 14.50 -8.18 5.22
N ASN A 35 13.43 -7.54 5.68
CA ASN A 35 12.09 -8.11 5.65
C ASN A 35 11.14 -7.46 4.63
N VAL A 36 11.60 -6.44 3.87
CA VAL A 36 10.78 -5.84 2.81
C VAL A 36 10.45 -6.90 1.76
N GLY A 37 9.16 -7.17 1.60
CA GLY A 37 8.68 -8.19 0.67
C GLY A 37 9.01 -9.61 1.07
N THR A 38 9.41 -9.89 2.33
CA THR A 38 9.52 -11.27 2.78
C THR A 38 8.13 -11.89 2.90
N ALA A 39 7.98 -13.05 2.32
CA ALA A 39 6.78 -13.84 2.38
C ALA A 39 7.15 -15.32 2.41
N ALA A 40 6.55 -16.09 3.30
CA ALA A 40 6.83 -17.50 3.42
C ALA A 40 6.59 -18.20 2.07
N TYR A 41 7.62 -18.85 1.54
CA TYR A 41 7.57 -19.62 0.28
C TYR A 41 7.25 -18.82 -1.00
N LEU A 42 7.29 -17.49 -0.96
CA LEU A 42 7.07 -16.63 -2.12
C LEU A 42 8.31 -15.77 -2.41
N ASP A 43 8.86 -15.89 -3.60
CA ASP A 43 9.84 -14.93 -4.12
C ASP A 43 9.10 -13.68 -4.62
N VAL A 44 8.88 -12.73 -3.69
CA VAL A 44 8.08 -11.52 -3.95
C VAL A 44 8.71 -10.68 -5.05
N PHE A 45 9.99 -10.32 -4.93
CA PHE A 45 10.64 -9.44 -5.92
C PHE A 45 10.89 -10.12 -7.26
N GLY A 46 11.15 -11.43 -7.28
CA GLY A 46 11.20 -12.22 -8.51
C GLY A 46 9.86 -12.23 -9.24
N SER A 47 8.78 -12.39 -8.49
CA SER A 47 7.43 -12.38 -9.02
C SER A 47 7.01 -10.98 -9.51
N ILE A 48 7.27 -9.92 -8.75
CA ILE A 48 7.00 -8.53 -9.17
C ILE A 48 7.80 -8.19 -10.43
N HIS A 49 9.08 -8.56 -10.48
CA HIS A 49 9.91 -8.30 -11.65
C HIS A 49 9.32 -8.95 -12.91
N ARG A 50 8.88 -10.21 -12.80
CA ARG A 50 8.22 -10.93 -13.90
C ARG A 50 6.90 -10.27 -14.30
N VAL A 51 6.07 -9.87 -13.33
CA VAL A 51 4.82 -9.13 -13.59
C VAL A 51 5.12 -7.83 -14.34
N MET A 52 6.11 -7.06 -13.91
CA MET A 52 6.49 -5.81 -14.59
C MET A 52 7.04 -6.03 -16.00
N GLN A 53 7.79 -7.12 -16.24
CA GLN A 53 8.23 -7.51 -17.59
C GLN A 53 7.02 -7.81 -18.50
N GLU A 54 6.07 -8.60 -18.01
CA GLU A 54 4.83 -8.91 -18.72
C GLU A 54 3.97 -7.67 -18.98
N MET A 55 3.87 -6.78 -18.01
CA MET A 55 3.18 -5.50 -18.17
C MET A 55 3.81 -4.69 -19.31
N LYS A 56 5.13 -4.57 -19.32
CA LYS A 56 5.87 -3.88 -20.38
C LYS A 56 5.60 -4.52 -21.76
N ALA A 57 5.67 -5.84 -21.84
CA ALA A 57 5.40 -6.58 -23.08
C ALA A 57 3.95 -6.39 -23.57
N LYS A 58 3.02 -6.17 -22.65
CA LYS A 58 1.58 -5.92 -22.94
C LYS A 58 1.24 -4.44 -23.16
N GLY A 59 2.24 -3.54 -23.23
CA GLY A 59 2.04 -2.14 -23.57
C GLY A 59 1.68 -1.22 -22.41
N TYR A 60 1.99 -1.60 -21.18
CA TYR A 60 2.00 -0.66 -20.05
C TYR A 60 3.28 0.17 -20.06
N ASP A 61 3.21 1.39 -19.53
CA ASP A 61 4.39 2.24 -19.39
C ASP A 61 5.23 1.77 -18.17
N VAL A 62 6.21 0.91 -18.47
CA VAL A 62 7.21 0.44 -17.52
C VAL A 62 8.59 0.90 -17.97
N GLN A 63 9.14 1.89 -17.27
CA GLN A 63 10.43 2.50 -17.60
C GLN A 63 11.49 2.11 -16.57
N ASN A 64 12.75 2.07 -17.01
CA ASN A 64 13.91 1.84 -16.14
C ASN A 64 13.79 0.61 -15.24
N LEU A 65 13.08 -0.43 -15.70
CA LEU A 65 12.99 -1.69 -14.96
C LEU A 65 14.40 -2.31 -14.88
N PRO A 66 14.92 -2.56 -13.67
CA PRO A 66 16.20 -3.23 -13.48
C PRO A 66 16.23 -4.61 -14.17
N SER A 67 17.41 -5.05 -14.56
CA SER A 67 17.58 -6.31 -15.30
C SER A 67 17.34 -7.57 -14.45
N THR A 68 17.43 -7.44 -13.14
CA THR A 68 17.28 -8.58 -12.21
C THR A 68 16.34 -8.26 -11.03
N PRO A 69 15.69 -9.27 -10.44
CA PRO A 69 14.89 -9.09 -9.23
C PRO A 69 15.67 -8.47 -8.06
N LYS A 70 16.94 -8.85 -7.90
CA LYS A 70 17.82 -8.30 -6.87
C LYS A 70 18.02 -6.80 -7.07
N ALA A 71 18.32 -6.37 -8.28
CA ALA A 71 18.48 -4.95 -8.61
C ALA A 71 17.15 -4.18 -8.46
N LEU A 72 15.99 -4.82 -8.67
CA LEU A 72 14.70 -4.21 -8.39
C LEU A 72 14.50 -3.99 -6.87
N LEU A 73 14.83 -5.00 -6.06
CA LEU A 73 14.82 -4.86 -4.60
C LEU A 73 15.74 -3.72 -4.16
N GLU A 74 16.99 -3.70 -4.62
CA GLU A 74 17.95 -2.65 -4.31
C GLU A 74 17.46 -1.26 -4.70
N ALA A 75 16.81 -1.14 -5.87
CA ALA A 75 16.24 0.12 -6.32
C ALA A 75 15.08 0.63 -5.45
N VAL A 76 14.34 -0.25 -4.80
CA VAL A 76 13.21 0.11 -3.91
C VAL A 76 13.69 0.37 -2.48
N VAL A 77 14.69 -0.38 -2.02
CA VAL A 77 15.15 -0.39 -0.62
C VAL A 77 16.37 0.50 -0.39
N ASN A 78 17.28 0.61 -1.35
CA ASN A 78 18.53 1.35 -1.21
C ASN A 78 18.55 2.58 -2.11
N ASP A 79 18.15 3.75 -1.60
CA ASP A 79 18.39 5.01 -2.30
C ASP A 79 19.77 5.57 -1.89
N PRO A 80 20.72 5.76 -2.83
CA PRO A 80 21.99 6.40 -2.54
C PRO A 80 21.85 7.83 -1.98
N GLU A 81 20.77 8.54 -2.33
CA GLU A 81 20.51 9.90 -1.81
C GLU A 81 19.92 9.88 -0.40
N ALA A 82 19.24 8.80 0.00
CA ALA A 82 18.74 8.60 1.36
C ALA A 82 19.86 8.31 2.39
N MET A 83 21.07 7.98 1.94
CA MET A 83 22.21 7.67 2.81
C MET A 83 22.73 8.87 3.60
N GLN A 84 22.27 10.09 3.37
CA GLN A 84 22.73 11.28 4.08
C GLN A 84 21.95 11.64 5.36
N GLY A 85 21.02 10.84 5.84
CA GLY A 85 20.36 11.21 7.09
C GLY A 85 19.17 10.37 7.56
N SER A 86 18.78 9.33 6.92
CA SER A 86 17.76 8.42 7.42
C SER A 86 17.47 7.23 6.49
N PRO A 87 16.62 6.30 6.95
CA PRO A 87 16.79 4.90 6.58
C PRO A 87 16.60 4.67 5.07
N GLU A 88 17.41 3.99 4.51
CA GLU A 88 17.54 2.78 3.74
C GLU A 88 16.38 2.39 2.80
N LEU A 89 15.31 3.21 2.64
CA LEU A 89 14.23 3.03 1.67
C LEU A 89 14.16 4.24 0.75
N SER A 90 13.97 4.01 -0.54
CA SER A 90 13.75 5.07 -1.51
C SER A 90 12.53 5.91 -1.14
N ILE A 91 12.70 7.23 -1.02
CA ILE A 91 11.63 8.16 -0.72
C ILE A 91 11.01 8.63 -2.05
N ALA A 92 9.79 8.19 -2.31
CA ALA A 92 9.04 8.62 -3.50
C ALA A 92 8.40 9.99 -3.32
N HIS A 93 7.99 10.35 -2.09
CA HIS A 93 7.35 11.62 -1.79
C HIS A 93 7.55 12.03 -0.34
N ARG A 94 7.78 13.32 -0.13
CA ARG A 94 7.74 13.99 1.17
C ARG A 94 6.48 14.81 1.25
N MET A 95 5.53 14.39 2.07
CA MET A 95 4.23 15.03 2.23
C MET A 95 4.29 15.96 3.44
N SER A 96 4.14 17.27 3.23
CA SER A 96 4.06 18.19 4.35
C SER A 96 2.82 17.93 5.21
N VAL A 97 2.87 18.34 6.49
CA VAL A 97 1.73 18.22 7.39
C VAL A 97 0.49 18.93 6.84
N GLU A 98 0.67 20.12 6.28
CA GLU A 98 -0.42 20.89 5.67
C GLU A 98 -1.07 20.13 4.47
N GLU A 99 -0.24 19.58 3.58
CA GLU A 99 -0.72 18.77 2.45
C GLU A 99 -1.46 17.54 2.94
N TYR A 100 -0.91 16.86 3.94
CA TYR A 100 -1.49 15.66 4.55
C TYR A 100 -2.87 15.94 5.15
N GLU A 101 -2.99 16.94 6.02
CA GLU A 101 -4.25 17.29 6.69
C GLU A 101 -5.32 17.70 5.67
N ARG A 102 -4.94 18.47 4.66
CA ARG A 102 -5.85 18.88 3.58
C ARG A 102 -6.37 17.72 2.76
N LEU A 103 -5.54 16.70 2.50
CA LEU A 103 -5.87 15.57 1.62
C LEU A 103 -6.42 14.34 2.37
N THR A 104 -6.27 14.27 3.69
CA THR A 104 -6.67 13.15 4.54
C THR A 104 -7.74 13.58 5.53
N PRO A 105 -9.04 13.58 5.14
CA PRO A 105 -10.11 14.18 5.94
C PRO A 105 -10.36 13.49 7.28
N TYR A 106 -9.81 12.29 7.46
CA TYR A 106 -9.91 11.54 8.72
C TYR A 106 -8.63 11.64 9.58
N SER A 107 -7.66 12.49 9.23
CA SER A 107 -6.38 12.63 9.95
C SER A 107 -6.56 12.93 11.44
N GLN A 108 -7.51 13.78 11.80
CA GLN A 108 -7.80 14.12 13.19
C GLN A 108 -8.22 12.91 14.05
N ARG A 109 -8.86 11.90 13.46
CA ARG A 109 -9.23 10.66 14.16
C ARG A 109 -8.02 9.84 14.60
N LEU A 110 -6.85 10.07 13.99
CA LEU A 110 -5.60 9.36 14.29
C LEU A 110 -4.86 9.99 15.46
N GLU A 111 -5.13 11.27 15.76
CA GLU A 111 -4.41 12.04 16.78
C GLU A 111 -4.63 11.48 18.20
N GLU A 112 -5.77 10.85 18.47
CA GLU A 112 -6.05 10.24 19.76
C GLU A 112 -5.02 9.16 20.14
N ASN A 113 -4.53 8.41 19.15
CA ASN A 113 -3.56 7.34 19.36
C ASN A 113 -2.12 7.75 19.08
N TRP A 114 -1.92 8.70 18.17
CA TRP A 114 -0.59 9.00 17.61
C TRP A 114 -0.14 10.44 17.82
N GLY A 115 -0.97 11.28 18.47
CA GLY A 115 -0.71 12.71 18.58
C GLY A 115 -0.81 13.42 17.23
N LYS A 116 -0.37 14.67 17.19
CA LYS A 116 -0.39 15.47 15.95
C LYS A 116 0.59 14.94 14.89
N PRO A 117 0.25 15.06 13.58
CA PRO A 117 1.19 14.75 12.53
C PRO A 117 2.42 15.69 12.57
N PRO A 118 3.59 15.28 12.05
CA PRO A 118 3.77 14.02 11.33
C PRO A 118 3.97 12.81 12.24
N GLY A 119 4.20 12.97 13.55
CA GLY A 119 4.57 11.89 14.45
C GLY A 119 5.97 11.35 14.18
N ASN A 120 6.28 10.15 14.73
CA ASN A 120 7.63 9.56 14.65
C ASN A 120 7.76 8.44 13.61
N LEU A 121 6.65 7.92 13.08
CA LEU A 121 6.66 6.78 12.16
C LEU A 121 6.52 7.28 10.71
N ASN A 122 7.40 6.79 9.84
CA ASN A 122 7.49 7.22 8.44
C ASN A 122 7.55 8.75 8.32
N SER A 123 8.46 9.38 9.08
CA SER A 123 8.58 10.83 9.18
C SER A 123 10.05 11.25 9.32
N ASP A 124 10.37 12.43 8.81
CA ASP A 124 11.64 13.12 9.06
C ASP A 124 11.53 14.21 10.15
N GLY A 125 10.40 14.25 10.88
CA GLY A 125 10.06 15.23 11.90
C GLY A 125 9.37 16.50 11.35
N GLN A 126 9.35 16.71 10.05
CA GLN A 126 8.65 17.81 9.37
C GLN A 126 7.63 17.30 8.35
N ASN A 127 7.97 16.21 7.66
CA ASN A 127 7.16 15.61 6.60
C ASN A 127 6.87 14.16 6.90
N LEU A 128 5.78 13.67 6.34
CA LEU A 128 5.47 12.25 6.23
C LEU A 128 6.17 11.68 4.99
N LEU A 129 6.79 10.51 5.13
CA LEU A 129 7.61 9.90 4.09
C LEU A 129 6.85 8.74 3.44
N VAL A 130 6.71 8.79 2.12
CA VAL A 130 6.18 7.71 1.31
C VAL A 130 7.34 6.97 0.66
N PHE A 131 7.51 5.70 1.01
CA PHE A 131 8.60 4.88 0.50
C PHE A 131 8.19 4.07 -0.72
N GLY A 132 9.08 4.02 -1.71
CA GLY A 132 8.89 3.30 -2.96
C GLY A 132 9.59 3.98 -4.12
N ARG A 133 9.45 3.40 -5.32
CA ARG A 133 10.07 3.91 -6.53
C ARG A 133 9.16 3.82 -7.74
N HIS A 134 9.26 4.82 -8.60
CA HIS A 134 8.54 4.86 -9.87
C HIS A 134 9.33 4.22 -11.00
N PHE A 135 8.62 3.46 -11.81
CA PHE A 135 9.11 2.83 -13.04
C PHE A 135 8.15 3.21 -14.18
N GLY A 136 8.17 4.46 -14.63
CA GLY A 136 7.15 5.03 -15.49
C GLY A 136 5.81 5.16 -14.76
N ASN A 137 4.75 4.58 -15.31
CA ASN A 137 3.42 4.56 -14.72
C ASN A 137 3.19 3.35 -13.75
N VAL A 138 4.27 2.68 -13.34
CA VAL A 138 4.22 1.66 -12.29
C VAL A 138 4.99 2.16 -11.07
N PHE A 139 4.34 2.17 -9.93
CA PHE A 139 4.93 2.50 -8.64
C PHE A 139 5.08 1.21 -7.81
N VAL A 140 6.29 0.92 -7.36
CA VAL A 140 6.54 -0.15 -6.39
C VAL A 140 6.75 0.50 -5.04
N GLY A 141 5.75 0.38 -4.17
CA GLY A 141 5.71 1.03 -2.87
C GLY A 141 5.87 0.05 -1.72
N VAL A 142 6.50 0.52 -0.64
CA VAL A 142 6.63 -0.23 0.61
C VAL A 142 5.54 0.25 1.56
N GLN A 143 4.59 -0.64 1.87
CA GLN A 143 3.52 -0.35 2.82
C GLN A 143 4.12 -0.14 4.21
N PRO A 144 3.77 0.95 4.91
CA PRO A 144 4.21 1.14 6.28
C PRO A 144 3.79 0.01 7.22
N THR A 145 4.55 -0.20 8.28
CA THR A 145 4.22 -1.18 9.33
C THR A 145 3.00 -0.73 10.14
N PHE A 146 2.54 -1.59 11.05
CA PHE A 146 1.37 -1.27 11.88
C PHE A 146 1.63 -0.17 12.91
N GLY A 147 2.89 0.02 13.33
CA GLY A 147 3.25 0.91 14.43
C GLY A 147 3.00 0.33 15.84
N TYR A 148 2.55 -0.92 15.93
CA TYR A 148 2.33 -1.66 17.18
C TYR A 148 3.19 -2.93 17.16
N GLU A 149 4.52 -2.76 17.06
CA GLU A 149 5.46 -3.85 16.80
C GLU A 149 5.44 -4.95 17.89
N GLY A 150 5.07 -4.58 19.13
CA GLY A 150 4.95 -5.54 20.24
C GLY A 150 3.67 -6.37 20.23
N ASP A 151 2.65 -5.93 19.52
CA ASP A 151 1.34 -6.59 19.47
C ASP A 151 0.58 -6.24 18.17
N PRO A 152 0.89 -6.87 17.03
CA PRO A 152 0.21 -6.62 15.78
C PRO A 152 -1.28 -7.00 15.81
N MET A 153 -1.68 -7.90 16.70
CA MET A 153 -3.08 -8.31 16.87
C MET A 153 -3.92 -7.23 17.57
N ARG A 154 -3.26 -6.26 18.21
CA ARG A 154 -3.93 -5.14 18.86
C ARG A 154 -4.84 -4.36 17.90
N LEU A 155 -4.40 -4.16 16.65
CA LEU A 155 -5.22 -3.49 15.65
C LEU A 155 -6.50 -4.26 15.31
N LEU A 156 -6.42 -5.59 15.23
CA LEU A 156 -7.55 -6.44 14.88
C LEU A 156 -8.63 -6.48 15.96
N TYR A 157 -8.22 -6.49 17.23
CA TYR A 157 -9.15 -6.68 18.37
C TYR A 157 -9.46 -5.38 19.14
N SER A 158 -8.68 -4.33 18.96
CA SER A 158 -8.89 -3.08 19.65
C SER A 158 -9.96 -2.23 18.96
N ARG A 159 -10.92 -1.74 19.74
CA ARG A 159 -11.92 -0.77 19.28
C ARG A 159 -11.40 0.65 19.22
N SER A 160 -10.29 0.93 19.89
CA SER A 160 -9.70 2.27 20.02
C SER A 160 -8.40 2.46 19.26
N ALA A 161 -7.83 1.41 18.67
CA ALA A 161 -6.63 1.55 17.87
C ALA A 161 -6.91 2.21 16.52
N SER A 162 -5.89 2.84 15.94
CA SER A 162 -5.94 3.43 14.61
C SER A 162 -4.62 3.20 13.86
N PRO A 163 -4.60 3.27 12.51
CA PRO A 163 -3.36 3.39 11.78
C PRO A 163 -2.61 4.68 12.17
N HIS A 164 -1.30 4.70 12.04
CA HIS A 164 -0.53 5.92 12.26
C HIS A 164 -0.56 6.84 11.03
N HIS A 165 -0.13 8.11 11.22
CA HIS A 165 -0.18 9.12 10.16
C HIS A 165 0.61 8.72 8.90
N GLY A 166 1.78 8.09 9.04
CA GLY A 166 2.56 7.63 7.88
C GLY A 166 1.85 6.54 7.08
N PHE A 167 1.07 5.67 7.75
CA PHE A 167 0.24 4.67 7.07
C PHE A 167 -0.87 5.33 6.25
N ALA A 168 -1.56 6.30 6.84
CA ALA A 168 -2.59 7.07 6.14
C ALA A 168 -2.00 7.89 4.98
N ALA A 169 -0.84 8.53 5.17
CA ALA A 169 -0.16 9.30 4.15
C ALA A 169 0.21 8.45 2.93
N TYR A 170 0.62 7.20 3.12
CA TYR A 170 0.91 6.28 2.02
C TYR A 170 -0.29 6.11 1.08
N TYR A 171 -1.47 5.81 1.62
CA TYR A 171 -2.68 5.63 0.81
C TYR A 171 -3.22 6.95 0.25
N THR A 172 -3.10 8.04 1.01
CA THR A 172 -3.41 9.39 0.52
C THR A 172 -2.55 9.75 -0.68
N TYR A 173 -1.26 9.44 -0.64
CA TYR A 173 -0.37 9.63 -1.77
C TYR A 173 -0.82 8.84 -3.00
N LEU A 174 -1.11 7.57 -2.85
CA LEU A 174 -1.54 6.73 -3.97
C LEU A 174 -2.83 7.26 -4.62
N GLU A 175 -3.81 7.65 -3.81
CA GLU A 175 -5.13 8.06 -4.32
C GLU A 175 -5.17 9.50 -4.80
N LYS A 176 -4.62 10.45 -4.01
CA LYS A 176 -4.85 11.89 -4.22
C LYS A 176 -3.71 12.60 -4.95
N ILE A 177 -2.46 12.19 -4.71
CA ILE A 177 -1.28 12.87 -5.26
C ILE A 177 -0.84 12.17 -6.54
N TRP A 178 -0.45 10.92 -6.46
CA TRP A 178 -0.04 10.17 -7.64
C TRP A 178 -1.22 9.77 -8.54
N ARG A 179 -2.41 9.64 -7.97
CA ARG A 179 -3.66 9.30 -8.65
C ARG A 179 -3.57 7.96 -9.37
N ALA A 180 -3.25 6.93 -8.61
CA ALA A 180 -3.24 5.57 -9.10
C ALA A 180 -4.62 5.17 -9.66
N ASP A 181 -4.64 4.39 -10.73
CA ASP A 181 -5.86 3.79 -11.28
C ASP A 181 -6.24 2.52 -10.55
N ALA A 182 -5.24 1.80 -10.00
CA ALA A 182 -5.44 0.64 -9.14
C ALA A 182 -4.23 0.43 -8.24
N VAL A 183 -4.45 -0.27 -7.13
CA VAL A 183 -3.41 -0.78 -6.25
C VAL A 183 -3.44 -2.31 -6.23
N LEU A 184 -2.28 -2.93 -6.39
CA LEU A 184 -2.05 -4.36 -6.28
C LEU A 184 -1.24 -4.62 -5.02
N HIS A 185 -1.86 -5.21 -4.01
CA HIS A 185 -1.15 -5.71 -2.83
C HIS A 185 -0.52 -7.07 -3.15
N PHE A 186 0.77 -7.19 -2.90
CA PHE A 186 1.57 -8.34 -3.32
C PHE A 186 2.33 -8.95 -2.14
N GLY A 187 2.08 -10.24 -1.84
CA GLY A 187 2.73 -10.91 -0.72
C GLY A 187 1.99 -12.16 -0.24
N THR A 188 2.13 -12.52 1.03
CA THR A 188 1.35 -13.58 1.70
C THR A 188 0.10 -13.02 2.36
N HIS A 189 0.19 -11.84 2.92
CA HIS A 189 -0.90 -11.00 3.45
C HIS A 189 -0.46 -9.54 3.43
N GLY A 190 -1.36 -8.62 3.75
CA GLY A 190 -1.07 -7.20 3.89
C GLY A 190 -1.34 -6.70 5.31
N SER A 191 -1.44 -5.38 5.45
CA SER A 191 -1.76 -4.73 6.72
C SER A 191 -3.15 -4.13 6.74
N LEU A 192 -3.72 -3.85 5.58
CA LEU A 192 -4.96 -3.08 5.47
C LEU A 192 -6.15 -3.83 6.10
N GLU A 193 -6.17 -5.16 5.94
CA GLU A 193 -7.18 -6.06 6.51
C GLU A 193 -7.17 -6.13 8.03
N PHE A 194 -6.05 -5.78 8.66
CA PHE A 194 -5.92 -5.75 10.12
C PHE A 194 -6.34 -4.43 10.74
N MET A 195 -6.65 -3.41 9.93
CA MET A 195 -7.03 -2.10 10.44
C MET A 195 -8.40 -2.12 11.11
N PRO A 196 -8.59 -1.37 12.23
CA PRO A 196 -9.83 -1.37 12.98
C PRO A 196 -11.06 -0.96 12.16
N GLY A 197 -12.17 -1.64 12.41
CA GLY A 197 -13.44 -1.40 11.76
C GLY A 197 -14.37 -2.59 11.84
N LYS A 198 -15.45 -2.56 11.07
CA LYS A 198 -16.34 -3.70 10.93
C LYS A 198 -15.69 -4.80 10.13
N GLN A 199 -15.78 -6.03 10.61
CA GLN A 199 -15.26 -7.19 9.88
C GLN A 199 -16.08 -7.52 8.64
N MET A 200 -17.36 -7.18 8.63
CA MET A 200 -18.24 -7.35 7.48
C MET A 200 -19.06 -6.08 7.23
N GLY A 201 -19.29 -5.77 5.96
CA GLY A 201 -20.07 -4.60 5.59
C GLY A 201 -19.41 -3.30 6.06
N MET A 202 -18.16 -3.08 5.66
CA MET A 202 -17.40 -1.89 5.99
C MET A 202 -18.16 -0.60 5.64
N SER A 203 -17.94 0.43 6.43
CA SER A 203 -18.48 1.77 6.24
C SER A 203 -17.34 2.78 6.20
N GLU A 204 -17.65 4.01 5.78
CA GLU A 204 -16.69 5.12 5.75
C GLU A 204 -15.98 5.40 7.07
N ASN A 205 -16.52 4.91 8.19
CA ASN A 205 -15.91 5.00 9.51
C ASN A 205 -14.90 3.88 9.82
N CYS A 206 -14.82 2.86 8.97
CA CYS A 206 -13.83 1.79 9.09
C CYS A 206 -12.51 2.25 8.48
N TYR A 207 -11.39 2.03 9.16
CA TYR A 207 -10.10 2.45 8.64
C TYR A 207 -9.72 1.79 7.29
N PRO A 208 -9.97 0.50 7.05
CA PRO A 208 -9.71 -0.06 5.73
C PRO A 208 -10.42 0.71 4.61
N ASP A 209 -11.67 1.08 4.83
CA ASP A 209 -12.46 1.83 3.85
C ASP A 209 -11.97 3.28 3.68
N SER A 210 -11.64 3.95 4.80
CA SER A 210 -11.09 5.31 4.77
C SER A 210 -9.72 5.37 4.09
N LEU A 211 -8.87 4.35 4.30
CA LEU A 211 -7.52 4.28 3.74
C LEU A 211 -7.55 4.04 2.23
N ILE A 212 -8.26 3.00 1.79
CA ILE A 212 -8.28 2.64 0.36
C ILE A 212 -9.14 3.59 -0.48
N GLY A 213 -10.12 4.25 0.14
CA GLY A 213 -10.99 5.19 -0.54
C GLY A 213 -11.75 4.57 -1.70
N SER A 214 -11.64 5.19 -2.87
CA SER A 214 -12.29 4.72 -4.10
C SER A 214 -11.36 3.93 -5.03
N LEU A 215 -10.11 3.68 -4.63
CA LEU A 215 -9.14 2.94 -5.44
C LEU A 215 -9.60 1.50 -5.71
N PRO A 216 -9.58 1.03 -6.97
CA PRO A 216 -9.59 -0.37 -7.29
C PRO A 216 -8.45 -1.09 -6.56
N ASN A 217 -8.82 -1.99 -5.65
CA ASN A 217 -7.91 -2.70 -4.79
C ASN A 217 -7.85 -4.18 -5.21
N LEU A 218 -6.66 -4.64 -5.56
CA LEU A 218 -6.39 -5.99 -6.02
C LEU A 218 -5.44 -6.66 -5.01
N TYR A 219 -5.82 -7.83 -4.54
CA TYR A 219 -4.98 -8.66 -3.69
C TYR A 219 -4.41 -9.81 -4.49
N TYR A 220 -3.09 -9.94 -4.48
CA TYR A 220 -2.40 -11.10 -5.02
C TYR A 220 -1.53 -11.70 -3.92
N TYR A 221 -2.16 -12.52 -3.10
CA TYR A 221 -1.51 -13.16 -1.96
C TYR A 221 -1.35 -14.66 -2.20
N ALA A 222 -0.15 -15.17 -1.90
CA ALA A 222 0.06 -16.61 -1.76
C ALA A 222 -0.49 -17.06 -0.40
N ALA A 223 -1.82 -17.12 -0.29
CA ALA A 223 -2.51 -17.48 0.93
C ALA A 223 -2.24 -18.95 1.29
N ASN A 224 -1.25 -19.18 2.16
CA ASN A 224 -0.95 -20.48 2.75
C ASN A 224 -1.59 -20.64 4.13
N ASN A 225 -2.21 -19.58 4.67
CA ASN A 225 -2.94 -19.58 5.92
C ASN A 225 -4.43 -19.30 5.66
N PRO A 226 -5.32 -20.29 5.77
CA PRO A 226 -6.75 -20.13 5.51
C PRO A 226 -7.41 -19.05 6.40
N SER A 227 -6.93 -18.87 7.62
CA SER A 227 -7.47 -17.88 8.56
C SER A 227 -7.20 -16.46 8.06
N GLU A 228 -5.99 -16.18 7.61
CA GLU A 228 -5.62 -14.87 7.06
C GLU A 228 -6.37 -14.58 5.76
N ALA A 229 -6.49 -15.58 4.88
CA ALA A 229 -7.27 -15.46 3.66
C ALA A 229 -8.74 -15.16 3.96
N THR A 230 -9.31 -15.77 4.99
CA THR A 230 -10.69 -15.50 5.44
C THR A 230 -10.84 -14.07 5.94
N ILE A 231 -9.91 -13.58 6.77
CA ILE A 231 -9.92 -12.20 7.26
C ILE A 231 -9.84 -11.21 6.08
N ALA A 232 -8.91 -11.42 5.16
CA ALA A 232 -8.79 -10.60 3.97
C ALA A 232 -10.07 -10.59 3.13
N THR A 233 -10.66 -11.76 2.88
CA THR A 233 -11.91 -11.90 2.10
C THR A 233 -13.10 -11.22 2.77
N VAL A 234 -13.22 -11.34 4.07
CA VAL A 234 -14.34 -10.78 4.85
C VAL A 234 -14.21 -9.26 5.00
N SER A 235 -13.00 -8.75 5.20
CA SER A 235 -12.73 -7.32 5.30
C SER A 235 -12.91 -6.58 3.96
N TYR A 236 -12.79 -7.30 2.85
CA TYR A 236 -12.85 -6.75 1.49
C TYR A 236 -13.89 -7.46 0.62
N THR A 237 -15.16 -7.20 0.91
CA THR A 237 -16.29 -7.78 0.15
C THR A 237 -16.27 -7.48 -1.36
N HIS A 238 -15.49 -6.53 -1.82
CA HIS A 238 -15.33 -6.20 -3.24
C HIS A 238 -14.25 -7.02 -3.96
N LEU A 239 -13.52 -7.90 -3.27
CA LEU A 239 -12.56 -8.82 -3.90
C LEU A 239 -13.22 -10.04 -4.54
N ARG A 240 -14.46 -10.37 -4.17
CA ARG A 240 -15.17 -11.55 -4.70
C ARG A 240 -15.46 -11.49 -6.21
N ALA A 241 -15.32 -10.36 -6.85
CA ALA A 241 -15.61 -10.25 -8.28
C ALA A 241 -14.57 -10.91 -9.20
N HIS A 242 -13.44 -11.37 -8.67
CA HIS A 242 -12.35 -11.93 -9.47
C HIS A 242 -12.08 -13.41 -9.25
N GLU A 243 -12.68 -14.04 -8.24
CA GLU A 243 -12.49 -15.48 -7.99
C GLU A 243 -13.35 -16.40 -8.85
N THR A 244 -14.26 -15.86 -9.65
CA THR A 244 -15.22 -16.66 -10.44
C THR A 244 -14.85 -16.83 -11.90
N ASP A 245 -13.72 -16.32 -12.36
CA ASP A 245 -13.28 -16.41 -13.75
C ASP A 245 -11.94 -17.18 -13.91
N LEU A 246 -11.74 -18.23 -13.10
CA LEU A 246 -10.71 -19.24 -13.32
C LEU A 246 -11.34 -20.59 -13.68
#